data_9132bfff6cc7c9a7eff1ca21bded7274
#
_entry.id   9132bfff6cc7c9a7eff1ca21bded7274
#
_cell.length_a   1.000
_cell.length_b   1.000
_cell.length_c   1.000
_cell.angle_alpha   90.00
_cell.angle_beta   90.00
_cell.angle_gamma   90.00
#
_symmetry.space_group_name_H-M   'P 1'
#
loop_
_entity.id
_entity.type
_entity.pdbx_description
1 polymer ?
#
loop_
_entity_poly.entity_id
_entity_poly.type
_entity_poly.pdbx_seq_one_letter_code
_entity_poly.pdbx_strand_id
1 'polypeptide(L)'
;LTVKFREGEELILKLKPHPIAFMELYITGVYVAIASIIARIYADELALKVSKLLGLNIVPIGYMSTLVWAFAIMIPFIVMFIAKSSIKWLAAGLIMVIASIAIKFETGISESTSSLFMGIIWLALSNMYKNAHTYYITTDRIISEYKFIKEKTREISYQYITDLVVEKGVIGRILNVGTIIPVSTAGLGLGGEIAAISGKIDVKQTGLGVIAGTNIVMPKGRSPNVLFGVKDPMKVKEIISKEMAKHSESGILTKISENLEKILEKTERKGESATGTVGDKPKGE
;
A
#
# COMPACT_ATOMS: atom_id res chain seq x y z
N LEU A 1 0.87 -18.98 -6.22
CA LEU A 1 -0.58 -19.16 -6.32
C LEU A 1 -1.12 -18.09 -7.25
N THR A 2 -1.67 -18.52 -8.38
CA THR A 2 -2.44 -17.61 -9.25
C THR A 2 -3.79 -17.43 -8.59
N VAL A 3 -4.27 -16.19 -8.50
CA VAL A 3 -5.62 -15.92 -7.96
C VAL A 3 -6.61 -16.78 -8.74
N LYS A 4 -7.32 -17.67 -8.02
CA LYS A 4 -8.40 -18.44 -8.62
C LYS A 4 -9.68 -17.65 -8.53
N PHE A 5 -10.26 -17.33 -9.68
CA PHE A 5 -11.60 -16.73 -9.76
C PHE A 5 -12.65 -17.82 -9.51
N ARG A 6 -13.79 -17.39 -8.96
CA ARG A 6 -14.95 -18.27 -8.75
C ARG A 6 -15.66 -18.52 -10.09
N GLU A 7 -16.49 -19.55 -10.17
CA GLU A 7 -17.33 -19.76 -11.34
C GLU A 7 -18.25 -18.56 -11.57
N GLY A 8 -18.19 -17.97 -12.77
CA GLY A 8 -18.94 -16.75 -13.11
C GLY A 8 -18.30 -15.44 -12.63
N GLU A 9 -17.15 -15.47 -11.94
CA GLU A 9 -16.45 -14.26 -11.52
C GLU A 9 -15.57 -13.71 -12.65
N GLU A 10 -15.80 -12.46 -13.06
CA GLU A 10 -15.05 -11.80 -14.11
C GLU A 10 -14.11 -10.74 -13.54
N LEU A 11 -12.92 -10.63 -14.14
CA LEU A 11 -11.96 -9.58 -13.79
C LEU A 11 -12.34 -8.27 -14.48
N ILE A 12 -12.70 -7.25 -13.69
CA ILE A 12 -13.03 -5.91 -14.20
C ILE A 12 -11.76 -5.08 -14.38
N LEU A 13 -10.89 -5.08 -13.36
CA LEU A 13 -9.71 -4.23 -13.37
C LEU A 13 -8.56 -4.85 -12.58
N LYS A 14 -7.36 -4.80 -13.18
CA LYS A 14 -6.09 -5.17 -12.52
C LYS A 14 -5.25 -3.93 -12.29
N LEU A 15 -4.88 -3.66 -11.05
CA LEU A 15 -4.15 -2.47 -10.64
C LEU A 15 -2.81 -2.84 -10.01
N LYS A 16 -1.82 -1.98 -10.25
CA LYS A 16 -0.54 -1.99 -9.54
C LYS A 16 -0.31 -0.61 -8.93
N PRO A 17 0.36 -0.54 -7.77
CA PRO A 17 0.67 0.74 -7.15
C PRO A 17 1.56 1.61 -8.05
N HIS A 18 1.26 2.90 -8.07
CA HIS A 18 2.09 3.88 -8.75
C HIS A 18 3.40 4.10 -7.97
N PRO A 19 4.56 4.27 -8.65
CA PRO A 19 5.86 4.48 -7.99
C PRO A 19 5.87 5.60 -6.96
N ILE A 20 5.12 6.67 -7.22
CA ILE A 20 5.03 7.84 -6.35
C ILE A 20 4.52 7.50 -4.94
N ALA A 21 3.72 6.44 -4.79
CA ALA A 21 3.25 5.98 -3.50
C ALA A 21 4.38 5.41 -2.62
N PHE A 22 5.50 5.04 -3.24
CA PHE A 22 6.72 4.56 -2.60
C PHE A 22 7.89 5.56 -2.70
N MET A 23 7.57 6.83 -3.00
CA MET A 23 8.55 7.88 -3.25
C MET A 23 9.62 7.97 -2.13
N GLU A 24 9.24 7.79 -0.88
CA GLU A 24 10.14 7.80 0.26
C GLU A 24 11.28 6.76 0.14
N LEU A 25 10.98 5.55 -0.34
CA LEU A 25 11.98 4.50 -0.55
C LEU A 25 12.93 4.88 -1.70
N TYR A 26 12.36 5.42 -2.79
CA TYR A 26 13.16 5.84 -3.94
C TYR A 26 14.04 7.05 -3.60
N ILE A 27 13.51 8.07 -2.91
CA ILE A 27 14.28 9.23 -2.47
C ILE A 27 15.42 8.80 -1.55
N THR A 28 15.17 7.91 -0.59
CA THR A 28 16.22 7.39 0.30
C THR A 28 17.33 6.70 -0.49
N GLY A 29 17.00 5.84 -1.45
CA GLY A 29 18.01 5.14 -2.25
C GLY A 29 18.81 6.09 -3.15
N VAL A 30 18.14 7.04 -3.80
CA VAL A 30 18.81 8.07 -4.63
C VAL A 30 19.71 8.95 -3.78
N TYR A 31 19.23 9.38 -2.60
CA TYR A 31 20.04 10.17 -1.66
C TYR A 31 21.30 9.42 -1.24
N VAL A 32 21.18 8.15 -0.83
CA VAL A 32 22.32 7.32 -0.43
C VAL A 32 23.34 7.22 -1.57
N ALA A 33 22.89 6.99 -2.81
CA ALA A 33 23.77 6.91 -3.96
C ALA A 33 24.52 8.23 -4.22
N ILE A 34 23.78 9.36 -4.20
CA ILE A 34 24.38 10.70 -4.40
C ILE A 34 25.32 11.05 -3.24
N ALA A 35 24.90 10.85 -2.00
CA ALA A 35 25.71 11.12 -0.82
C ALA A 35 27.00 10.29 -0.80
N SER A 36 26.93 9.04 -1.28
CA SER A 36 28.12 8.20 -1.42
C SER A 36 29.13 8.75 -2.43
N ILE A 37 28.64 9.27 -3.57
CA ILE A 37 29.51 9.91 -4.58
C ILE A 37 30.13 11.19 -4.02
N ILE A 38 29.35 12.03 -3.35
CA ILE A 38 29.81 13.27 -2.73
C ILE A 38 30.83 12.96 -1.63
N ALA A 39 30.54 11.99 -0.77
CA ALA A 39 31.47 11.58 0.29
C ALA A 39 32.79 11.04 -0.25
N ARG A 40 32.77 10.32 -1.38
CA ARG A 40 33.97 9.85 -2.04
C ARG A 40 34.94 10.99 -2.43
N ILE A 41 34.37 12.15 -2.80
CA ILE A 41 35.14 13.29 -3.29
C ILE A 41 35.55 14.23 -2.14
N TYR A 42 34.66 14.47 -1.20
CA TYR A 42 34.78 15.57 -0.23
C TYR A 42 34.91 15.13 1.23
N ALA A 43 34.82 13.82 1.56
CA ALA A 43 34.79 13.39 2.97
C ALA A 43 36.05 13.77 3.73
N ASP A 44 37.23 13.68 3.12
CA ASP A 44 38.49 14.02 3.75
C ASP A 44 38.63 15.53 4.00
N GLU A 45 38.20 16.36 3.04
CA GLU A 45 38.18 17.82 3.20
C GLU A 45 37.23 18.26 4.29
N LEU A 46 36.03 17.69 4.29
CA LEU A 46 35.01 17.94 5.34
C LEU A 46 35.51 17.45 6.70
N ALA A 47 36.14 16.27 6.76
CA ALA A 47 36.72 15.72 7.98
C ALA A 47 37.75 16.66 8.58
N LEU A 48 38.64 17.24 7.75
CA LEU A 48 39.63 18.23 8.17
C LEU A 48 38.94 19.51 8.76
N LYS A 49 37.89 20.00 8.09
CA LYS A 49 37.18 21.18 8.59
C LYS A 49 36.46 20.90 9.92
N VAL A 50 35.81 19.73 10.03
CA VAL A 50 35.08 19.30 11.24
C VAL A 50 36.09 19.07 12.39
N SER A 51 37.23 18.39 12.15
CA SER A 51 38.23 18.14 13.20
C SER A 51 38.83 19.43 13.76
N LYS A 52 39.07 20.43 12.90
CA LYS A 52 39.53 21.76 13.34
C LYS A 52 38.47 22.49 14.14
N LEU A 53 37.21 22.46 13.69
CA LEU A 53 36.08 23.13 14.36
C LEU A 53 35.83 22.56 15.76
N LEU A 54 35.92 21.22 15.91
CA LEU A 54 35.66 20.52 17.17
C LEU A 54 36.91 20.39 18.05
N GLY A 55 38.08 20.87 17.62
CA GLY A 55 39.36 20.71 18.35
C GLY A 55 39.85 19.27 18.42
N LEU A 56 39.35 18.37 17.57
CA LEU A 56 39.70 16.94 17.56
C LEU A 56 40.89 16.60 16.68
N ASN A 57 41.95 17.42 16.74
CA ASN A 57 43.13 17.28 15.89
C ASN A 57 43.98 16.01 16.18
N ILE A 58 43.65 15.31 17.27
CA ILE A 58 44.34 14.06 17.68
C ILE A 58 43.80 12.83 16.93
N VAL A 59 42.59 12.92 16.40
CA VAL A 59 41.92 11.80 15.71
C VAL A 59 42.47 11.69 14.28
N PRO A 60 42.94 10.49 13.85
CA PRO A 60 43.39 10.31 12.48
C PRO A 60 42.30 10.65 11.47
N ILE A 61 42.63 11.35 10.39
CA ILE A 61 41.72 11.84 9.37
C ILE A 61 40.85 10.72 8.79
N GLY A 62 41.38 9.52 8.62
CA GLY A 62 40.62 8.38 8.12
C GLY A 62 39.41 7.99 8.99
N TYR A 63 39.51 8.10 10.31
CA TYR A 63 38.35 7.86 11.20
C TYR A 63 37.35 9.02 11.15
N MET A 64 37.85 10.26 11.05
CA MET A 64 36.97 11.43 10.92
C MET A 64 36.21 11.42 9.59
N SER A 65 36.85 11.03 8.48
CA SER A 65 36.15 10.92 7.20
C SER A 65 35.09 9.81 7.21
N THR A 66 35.38 8.66 7.86
CA THR A 66 34.39 7.60 8.05
C THR A 66 33.22 8.07 8.90
N LEU A 67 33.44 8.87 9.96
CA LEU A 67 32.36 9.43 10.77
C LEU A 67 31.51 10.43 9.97
N VAL A 68 32.14 11.33 9.23
CA VAL A 68 31.44 12.30 8.36
C VAL A 68 30.59 11.58 7.32
N TRP A 69 31.17 10.55 6.67
CA TRP A 69 30.44 9.71 5.74
C TRP A 69 29.25 8.99 6.41
N ALA A 70 29.46 8.35 7.55
CA ALA A 70 28.42 7.61 8.27
C ALA A 70 27.24 8.52 8.66
N PHE A 71 27.55 9.74 9.15
CA PHE A 71 26.55 10.73 9.47
C PHE A 71 25.76 11.16 8.22
N ALA A 72 26.44 11.44 7.11
CA ALA A 72 25.79 11.81 5.86
C ALA A 72 24.82 10.71 5.37
N ILE A 73 25.24 9.43 5.41
CA ILE A 73 24.38 8.31 5.02
C ILE A 73 23.18 8.15 5.97
N MET A 74 23.33 8.44 7.26
CA MET A 74 22.26 8.30 8.24
C MET A 74 21.14 9.36 8.12
N ILE A 75 21.41 10.52 7.51
CA ILE A 75 20.44 11.63 7.44
C ILE A 75 19.04 11.18 6.96
N PRO A 76 18.85 10.52 5.81
CA PRO A 76 17.50 10.18 5.34
C PRO A 76 16.81 9.19 6.27
N PHE A 77 17.56 8.28 6.91
CA PHE A 77 17.01 7.31 7.84
C PHE A 77 16.54 7.97 9.15
N ILE A 78 17.28 8.98 9.64
CA ILE A 78 16.89 9.78 10.80
C ILE A 78 15.65 10.60 10.46
N VAL A 79 15.61 11.27 9.31
CA VAL A 79 14.44 12.04 8.86
C VAL A 79 13.21 11.13 8.76
N MET A 80 13.34 9.95 8.18
CA MET A 80 12.24 9.00 8.08
C MET A 80 11.83 8.39 9.42
N PHE A 81 12.78 8.20 10.34
CA PHE A 81 12.48 7.81 11.72
C PHE A 81 11.60 8.87 12.42
N ILE A 82 11.98 10.14 12.34
CA ILE A 82 11.21 11.24 12.93
C ILE A 82 9.83 11.34 12.27
N ALA A 83 9.76 11.32 10.94
CA ALA A 83 8.52 11.47 10.19
C ALA A 83 7.51 10.33 10.43
N LYS A 84 7.99 9.10 10.68
CA LYS A 84 7.14 7.89 10.80
C LYS A 84 7.13 7.26 12.16
N SER A 85 7.90 7.79 13.11
CA SER A 85 8.08 7.23 14.47
C SER A 85 8.40 5.73 14.44
N SER A 86 9.19 5.27 13.46
CA SER A 86 9.46 3.86 13.24
C SER A 86 10.95 3.55 13.33
N ILE A 87 11.33 2.82 14.39
CA ILE A 87 12.71 2.38 14.64
C ILE A 87 13.31 1.57 13.48
N LYS A 88 12.48 0.98 12.62
CA LYS A 88 12.92 0.18 11.47
C LYS A 88 13.79 0.98 10.50
N TRP A 89 13.54 2.29 10.36
CA TRP A 89 14.35 3.17 9.52
C TRP A 89 15.75 3.36 10.09
N LEU A 90 15.87 3.63 11.40
CA LEU A 90 17.20 3.72 12.03
C LEU A 90 17.96 2.40 11.93
N ALA A 91 17.29 1.28 12.19
CA ALA A 91 17.89 -0.04 12.06
C ALA A 91 18.41 -0.29 10.63
N ALA A 92 17.65 0.08 9.61
CA ALA A 92 18.08 -0.06 8.21
C ALA A 92 19.31 0.79 7.89
N GLY A 93 19.33 2.05 8.36
CA GLY A 93 20.50 2.92 8.21
C GLY A 93 21.74 2.39 8.91
N LEU A 94 21.59 1.94 10.17
CA LEU A 94 22.69 1.34 10.93
C LEU A 94 23.25 0.08 10.26
N ILE A 95 22.36 -0.81 9.79
CA ILE A 95 22.79 -2.01 9.06
C ILE A 95 23.60 -1.61 7.81
N MET A 96 23.15 -0.60 7.07
CA MET A 96 23.84 -0.12 5.87
C MET A 96 25.25 0.43 6.22
N VAL A 97 25.37 1.24 7.27
CA VAL A 97 26.65 1.80 7.72
C VAL A 97 27.60 0.69 8.19
N ILE A 98 27.12 -0.19 9.08
CA ILE A 98 27.93 -1.30 9.61
C ILE A 98 28.40 -2.23 8.49
N ALA A 99 27.51 -2.59 7.57
CA ALA A 99 27.85 -3.47 6.46
C ALA A 99 28.88 -2.82 5.52
N SER A 100 28.77 -1.51 5.25
CA SER A 100 29.77 -0.81 4.42
C SER A 100 31.15 -0.75 5.10
N ILE A 101 31.20 -0.56 6.42
CA ILE A 101 32.41 -0.58 7.20
C ILE A 101 33.04 -2.00 7.21
N ALA A 102 32.20 -3.03 7.42
CA ALA A 102 32.66 -4.42 7.40
C ALA A 102 33.27 -4.79 6.03
N ILE A 103 32.62 -4.40 4.93
CA ILE A 103 33.13 -4.62 3.58
C ILE A 103 34.49 -3.93 3.39
N LYS A 104 34.69 -2.71 3.93
CA LYS A 104 35.98 -2.02 3.88
C LYS A 104 37.10 -2.82 4.57
N PHE A 105 36.80 -3.39 5.74
CA PHE A 105 37.79 -4.19 6.48
C PHE A 105 38.16 -5.49 5.76
N GLU A 106 37.20 -6.17 5.16
CA GLU A 106 37.41 -7.46 4.50
C GLU A 106 38.00 -7.33 3.10
N THR A 107 37.61 -6.32 2.34
CA THR A 107 37.95 -6.22 0.91
C THR A 107 38.85 -5.04 0.54
N GLY A 108 39.07 -4.11 1.47
CA GLY A 108 39.76 -2.84 1.20
C GLY A 108 38.94 -1.84 0.35
N ILE A 109 37.70 -2.18 -0.05
CA ILE A 109 36.81 -1.28 -0.80
C ILE A 109 36.38 -0.16 0.14
N SER A 110 36.48 1.10 -0.30
CA SER A 110 36.07 2.23 0.55
C SER A 110 34.57 2.17 0.91
N GLU A 111 34.25 2.63 2.11
CA GLU A 111 32.85 2.68 2.62
C GLU A 111 31.92 3.47 1.71
N SER A 112 32.41 4.52 1.06
CA SER A 112 31.65 5.31 0.09
C SER A 112 31.31 4.49 -1.17
N THR A 113 32.22 3.65 -1.66
CA THR A 113 31.93 2.77 -2.80
C THR A 113 30.95 1.68 -2.42
N SER A 114 31.12 1.05 -1.27
CA SER A 114 30.22 0.01 -0.77
C SER A 114 28.80 0.55 -0.56
N SER A 115 28.66 1.75 0.03
CA SER A 115 27.35 2.38 0.23
C SER A 115 26.68 2.80 -1.08
N LEU A 116 27.44 3.15 -2.12
CA LEU A 116 26.90 3.41 -3.45
C LEU A 116 26.23 2.15 -4.02
N PHE A 117 26.90 1.01 -3.97
CA PHE A 117 26.31 -0.27 -4.39
C PHE A 117 25.10 -0.63 -3.56
N MET A 118 25.14 -0.42 -2.24
CA MET A 118 23.96 -0.64 -1.37
C MET A 118 22.80 0.28 -1.69
N GLY A 119 23.06 1.55 -2.07
CA GLY A 119 22.03 2.47 -2.54
C GLY A 119 21.34 1.98 -3.81
N ILE A 120 22.10 1.43 -4.77
CA ILE A 120 21.58 0.82 -5.99
C ILE A 120 20.74 -0.43 -5.66
N ILE A 121 21.25 -1.30 -4.79
CA ILE A 121 20.52 -2.48 -4.30
C ILE A 121 19.21 -2.05 -3.61
N TRP A 122 19.26 -1.01 -2.78
CA TRP A 122 18.07 -0.44 -2.14
C TRP A 122 17.01 0.00 -3.15
N LEU A 123 17.41 0.67 -4.23
CA LEU A 123 16.52 1.08 -5.31
C LEU A 123 15.88 -0.13 -6.01
N ALA A 124 16.70 -1.15 -6.29
CA ALA A 124 16.20 -2.40 -6.89
C ALA A 124 15.19 -3.10 -5.98
N LEU A 125 15.50 -3.24 -4.69
CA LEU A 125 14.60 -3.81 -3.69
C LEU A 125 13.32 -2.99 -3.53
N SER A 126 13.41 -1.66 -3.57
CA SER A 126 12.25 -0.77 -3.50
C SER A 126 11.31 -0.97 -4.70
N ASN A 127 11.88 -1.17 -5.89
CA ASN A 127 11.11 -1.47 -7.10
C ASN A 127 10.47 -2.87 -7.03
N MET A 128 11.20 -3.87 -6.55
CA MET A 128 10.65 -5.21 -6.32
C MET A 128 9.51 -5.17 -5.29
N TYR A 129 9.70 -4.44 -4.19
CA TYR A 129 8.68 -4.27 -3.15
C TYR A 129 7.40 -3.60 -3.69
N LYS A 130 7.53 -2.55 -4.49
CA LYS A 130 6.39 -1.93 -5.18
C LYS A 130 5.67 -2.92 -6.09
N ASN A 131 6.41 -3.67 -6.91
CA ASN A 131 5.84 -4.61 -7.88
C ASN A 131 5.21 -5.85 -7.23
N ALA A 132 5.55 -6.11 -5.96
CA ALA A 132 4.98 -7.19 -5.17
C ALA A 132 3.48 -7.01 -4.82
N HIS A 133 2.96 -5.77 -4.96
CA HIS A 133 1.56 -5.48 -4.69
C HIS A 133 0.76 -5.52 -6.00
N THR A 134 -0.33 -6.26 -6.01
CA THR A 134 -1.28 -6.30 -7.12
C THR A 134 -2.70 -6.33 -6.55
N TYR A 135 -3.59 -5.55 -7.16
CA TYR A 135 -4.98 -5.48 -6.78
C TYR A 135 -5.84 -5.92 -7.96
N TYR A 136 -6.84 -6.75 -7.67
CA TYR A 136 -7.82 -7.20 -8.65
C TYR A 136 -9.21 -6.76 -8.18
N ILE A 137 -9.94 -6.11 -9.05
CA ILE A 137 -11.34 -5.74 -8.88
C ILE A 137 -12.12 -6.66 -9.79
N THR A 138 -12.95 -7.49 -9.20
CA THR A 138 -13.77 -8.47 -9.91
C THR A 138 -15.23 -8.09 -9.81
N THR A 139 -16.11 -8.87 -10.40
CA THR A 139 -17.57 -8.69 -10.27
C THR A 139 -18.07 -8.92 -8.85
N ASP A 140 -17.40 -9.75 -8.02
CA ASP A 140 -17.91 -10.19 -6.72
C ASP A 140 -17.15 -9.64 -5.52
N ARG A 141 -15.86 -9.32 -5.69
CA ARG A 141 -14.96 -8.97 -4.58
C ARG A 141 -13.76 -8.13 -5.02
N ILE A 142 -13.10 -7.55 -4.03
CA ILE A 142 -11.78 -6.92 -4.18
C ILE A 142 -10.74 -7.89 -3.65
N ILE A 143 -9.69 -8.16 -4.44
CA ILE A 143 -8.59 -9.04 -4.07
C ILE A 143 -7.31 -8.23 -4.04
N SER A 144 -6.65 -8.23 -2.88
CA SER A 144 -5.33 -7.62 -2.67
C SER A 144 -4.29 -8.72 -2.52
N GLU A 145 -3.33 -8.75 -3.41
CA GLU A 145 -2.25 -9.72 -3.42
C GLU A 145 -0.93 -9.03 -3.15
N TYR A 146 -0.16 -9.56 -2.22
CA TYR A 146 1.19 -9.13 -1.88
C TYR A 146 2.15 -10.32 -1.97
N LYS A 147 3.09 -10.27 -2.92
CA LYS A 147 4.08 -11.31 -3.19
C LYS A 147 5.49 -10.72 -3.16
N PHE A 148 6.09 -10.66 -1.97
CA PHE A 148 7.50 -10.30 -1.82
C PHE A 148 8.25 -11.48 -1.20
N ILE A 149 8.60 -11.43 0.08
CA ILE A 149 9.20 -12.54 0.83
C ILE A 149 8.11 -13.47 1.38
N LYS A 150 6.98 -12.88 1.75
CA LYS A 150 5.77 -13.59 2.20
C LYS A 150 4.66 -13.34 1.19
N GLU A 151 3.91 -14.36 0.91
CA GLU A 151 2.70 -14.23 0.11
C GLU A 151 1.51 -14.01 1.04
N LYS A 152 0.74 -12.96 0.76
CA LYS A 152 -0.51 -12.65 1.43
C LYS A 152 -1.54 -12.30 0.37
N THR A 153 -2.64 -13.01 0.37
CA THR A 153 -3.82 -12.69 -0.42
C THR A 153 -4.95 -12.35 0.51
N ARG A 154 -5.67 -11.29 0.22
CA ARG A 154 -6.85 -10.89 0.95
C ARG A 154 -7.97 -10.58 0.00
N GLU A 155 -9.14 -11.04 0.35
CA GLU A 155 -10.35 -10.92 -0.41
C GLU A 155 -11.42 -10.24 0.44
N ILE A 156 -12.12 -9.27 -0.15
CA ILE A 156 -13.23 -8.56 0.49
C ILE A 156 -14.39 -8.56 -0.48
N SER A 157 -15.44 -9.32 -0.18
CA SER A 157 -16.67 -9.33 -1.00
C SER A 157 -17.44 -8.03 -0.80
N TYR A 158 -18.11 -7.54 -1.85
CA TYR A 158 -18.81 -6.26 -1.84
C TYR A 158 -19.91 -6.16 -0.80
N GLN A 159 -20.59 -7.26 -0.51
CA GLN A 159 -21.64 -7.33 0.53
C GLN A 159 -21.15 -6.95 1.95
N TYR A 160 -19.85 -7.04 2.22
CA TYR A 160 -19.25 -6.68 3.50
C TYR A 160 -18.67 -5.27 3.53
N ILE A 161 -18.66 -4.56 2.41
CA ILE A 161 -18.14 -3.19 2.32
C ILE A 161 -19.28 -2.21 2.55
N THR A 162 -19.15 -1.39 3.59
CA THR A 162 -20.13 -0.36 3.94
C THR A 162 -19.80 0.99 3.33
N ASP A 163 -18.51 1.32 3.19
CA ASP A 163 -18.06 2.59 2.63
C ASP A 163 -16.70 2.46 1.95
N LEU A 164 -16.39 3.43 1.09
CA LEU A 164 -15.12 3.56 0.37
C LEU A 164 -14.53 4.94 0.63
N VAL A 165 -13.50 4.97 1.46
CA VAL A 165 -12.75 6.20 1.74
C VAL A 165 -11.61 6.34 0.74
N VAL A 166 -11.45 7.53 0.14
CA VAL A 166 -10.34 7.86 -0.77
C VAL A 166 -9.47 8.90 -0.13
N GLU A 167 -8.20 8.58 0.08
CA GLU A 167 -7.21 9.48 0.61
C GLU A 167 -6.19 9.87 -0.47
N LYS A 168 -5.93 11.17 -0.62
CA LYS A 168 -4.90 11.71 -1.50
C LYS A 168 -4.01 12.66 -0.71
N GLY A 169 -2.74 12.36 -0.59
CA GLY A 169 -1.74 13.29 -0.06
C GLY A 169 -1.52 14.48 -1.04
N VAL A 170 -0.72 15.46 -0.63
CA VAL A 170 -0.43 16.67 -1.44
C VAL A 170 0.09 16.30 -2.83
N ILE A 171 1.13 15.47 -2.91
CA ILE A 171 1.72 15.01 -4.17
C ILE A 171 0.73 14.12 -4.94
N GLY A 172 -0.04 13.30 -4.23
CA GLY A 172 -1.07 12.44 -4.80
C GLY A 172 -2.21 13.24 -5.45
N ARG A 173 -2.52 14.45 -4.98
CA ARG A 173 -3.49 15.36 -5.62
C ARG A 173 -3.00 15.84 -6.99
N ILE A 174 -1.72 16.25 -7.07
CA ILE A 174 -1.11 16.75 -8.31
C ILE A 174 -1.03 15.64 -9.37
N LEU A 175 -0.63 14.43 -8.96
CA LEU A 175 -0.40 13.31 -9.88
C LEU A 175 -1.61 12.37 -9.99
N ASN A 176 -2.74 12.74 -9.36
CA ASN A 176 -3.97 11.95 -9.30
C ASN A 176 -3.74 10.50 -8.85
N VAL A 177 -2.93 10.33 -7.80
CA VAL A 177 -2.65 9.05 -7.14
C VAL A 177 -3.17 9.09 -5.72
N GLY A 178 -3.81 8.03 -5.27
CA GLY A 178 -4.36 7.97 -3.91
C GLY A 178 -4.51 6.55 -3.39
N THR A 179 -5.06 6.45 -2.22
CA THR A 179 -5.32 5.21 -1.51
C THR A 179 -6.82 5.03 -1.37
N ILE A 180 -7.34 3.85 -1.70
CA ILE A 180 -8.75 3.51 -1.50
C ILE A 180 -8.81 2.53 -0.33
N ILE A 181 -9.64 2.87 0.65
CA ILE A 181 -9.81 2.12 1.89
C ILE A 181 -11.24 1.58 1.91
N PRO A 182 -11.46 0.30 1.63
CA PRO A 182 -12.75 -0.32 1.82
C PRO A 182 -13.01 -0.50 3.33
N VAL A 183 -14.07 0.10 3.84
CA VAL A 183 -14.52 -0.03 5.22
C VAL A 183 -15.56 -1.13 5.27
N SER A 184 -15.38 -2.11 6.15
CA SER A 184 -16.33 -3.21 6.33
C SER A 184 -17.06 -3.12 7.66
N THR A 185 -18.25 -3.70 7.74
CA THR A 185 -19.08 -3.83 8.96
C THR A 185 -18.33 -4.50 10.11
N ALA A 186 -17.37 -5.37 9.83
CA ALA A 186 -16.52 -6.02 10.82
C ALA A 186 -15.37 -5.14 11.33
N GLY A 187 -15.30 -3.85 10.97
CA GLY A 187 -14.19 -2.96 11.31
C GLY A 187 -12.87 -3.31 10.60
N LEU A 188 -12.89 -4.24 9.65
CA LEU A 188 -11.71 -4.81 9.02
C LEU A 188 -11.02 -3.87 8.01
N GLY A 189 -11.61 -2.72 7.69
CA GLY A 189 -10.94 -1.67 6.93
C GLY A 189 -10.01 -0.81 7.79
N LEU A 190 -10.24 -0.81 9.09
CA LEU A 190 -9.59 0.06 10.06
C LEU A 190 -8.35 -0.58 10.72
N GLY A 191 -7.83 -1.67 10.17
CA GLY A 191 -6.56 -2.26 10.57
C GLY A 191 -6.51 -2.77 12.02
N GLY A 192 -6.71 -4.06 12.23
CA GLY A 192 -6.54 -4.74 13.52
C GLY A 192 -5.12 -4.70 14.13
N GLU A 193 -4.22 -3.86 13.61
CA GLU A 193 -2.91 -3.61 14.23
C GLU A 193 -2.97 -2.62 15.41
N ILE A 194 -4.13 -2.01 15.67
CA ILE A 194 -4.29 -1.07 16.78
C ILE A 194 -4.55 -1.78 18.11
N ALA A 195 -5.09 -2.99 18.10
CA ALA A 195 -5.22 -3.77 19.32
C ALA A 195 -3.88 -4.12 19.99
N ALA A 196 -2.77 -4.03 19.24
CA ALA A 196 -1.44 -4.32 19.77
C ALA A 196 -0.72 -3.08 20.34
N ILE A 197 -1.17 -1.87 20.02
CA ILE A 197 -0.53 -0.62 20.53
C ILE A 197 -1.28 -0.05 21.73
N SER A 198 -2.57 -0.32 21.89
CA SER A 198 -3.32 0.06 23.10
C SER A 198 -3.04 -0.88 24.32
N GLY A 199 -2.31 -1.96 24.11
CA GLY A 199 -1.81 -2.80 25.18
C GLY A 199 -0.46 -2.29 25.70
N LYS A 200 -0.47 -1.49 26.79
CA LYS A 200 0.65 -1.04 27.61
C LYS A 200 1.22 0.35 27.31
N ILE A 201 0.42 1.37 27.54
CA ILE A 201 0.89 2.53 28.28
C ILE A 201 0.08 2.57 29.58
N ASP A 202 0.62 1.89 30.57
CA ASP A 202 0.21 2.02 31.97
C ASP A 202 0.74 3.39 32.43
N VAL A 203 0.03 4.45 32.14
CA VAL A 203 0.29 5.77 32.73
C VAL A 203 -0.38 5.77 34.09
N LYS A 204 0.34 5.21 35.07
CA LYS A 204 0.10 5.51 36.46
C LYS A 204 0.30 7.00 36.68
N GLN A 205 -0.81 7.66 37.01
CA GLN A 205 -0.90 8.86 37.80
C GLN A 205 0.00 10.07 37.48
N THR A 206 -0.50 10.95 36.65
CA THR A 206 -0.47 12.38 36.95
C THR A 206 -1.73 13.02 36.35
N GLY A 207 -2.50 13.69 37.22
CA GLY A 207 -3.83 14.19 36.93
C GLY A 207 -3.84 15.33 35.92
N LEU A 208 -3.99 14.98 34.67
CA LEU A 208 -4.41 15.89 33.60
C LEU A 208 -5.46 15.16 32.80
N GLY A 209 -6.64 15.78 32.71
CA GLY A 209 -7.85 15.20 32.16
C GLY A 209 -7.63 14.52 30.82
N VAL A 210 -7.88 13.21 30.82
CA VAL A 210 -7.99 12.43 29.59
C VAL A 210 -9.26 12.89 28.88
N ILE A 211 -9.10 13.71 27.85
CA ILE A 211 -10.13 13.86 26.83
C ILE A 211 -10.25 12.46 26.21
N ALA A 212 -11.36 11.78 26.47
CA ALA A 212 -11.75 10.56 25.78
C ALA A 212 -11.95 10.90 24.31
N GLY A 213 -10.85 11.00 23.56
CA GLY A 213 -10.86 11.09 22.12
C GLY A 213 -11.37 9.75 21.61
N THR A 214 -12.49 9.76 20.93
CA THR A 214 -12.89 8.69 20.01
C THR A 214 -11.66 8.30 19.22
N ASN A 215 -11.15 7.09 19.44
CA ASN A 215 -10.04 6.53 18.69
C ASN A 215 -10.48 6.40 17.23
N ILE A 216 -10.30 7.45 16.46
CA ILE A 216 -10.38 7.38 15.01
C ILE A 216 -9.15 6.62 14.58
N VAL A 217 -9.36 5.33 14.41
CA VAL A 217 -8.37 4.39 13.93
C VAL A 217 -8.07 4.73 12.48
N MET A 218 -7.05 5.56 12.24
CA MET A 218 -6.58 5.80 10.87
C MET A 218 -5.86 4.55 10.37
N PRO A 219 -6.31 3.91 9.28
CA PRO A 219 -5.63 2.76 8.71
C PRO A 219 -4.23 3.18 8.28
N LYS A 220 -3.21 2.43 8.69
CA LYS A 220 -1.87 2.62 8.13
C LYS A 220 -1.95 2.37 6.62
N GLY A 221 -1.57 3.35 5.82
CA GLY A 221 -1.71 3.38 4.36
C GLY A 221 -1.06 2.22 3.58
N ARG A 222 -0.48 1.24 4.26
CA ARG A 222 0.10 0.01 3.71
C ARG A 222 -0.47 -1.26 4.34
N SER A 223 -1.66 -1.17 4.92
CA SER A 223 -2.39 -2.37 5.35
C SER A 223 -2.79 -3.21 4.13
N PRO A 224 -2.80 -4.55 4.22
CA PRO A 224 -3.29 -5.41 3.13
C PRO A 224 -4.78 -5.19 2.80
N ASN A 225 -5.48 -4.41 3.62
CA ASN A 225 -6.91 -4.06 3.46
C ASN A 225 -7.12 -2.84 2.58
N VAL A 226 -6.06 -2.24 2.05
CA VAL A 226 -6.07 -0.93 1.44
C VAL A 226 -5.49 -1.05 0.02
N LEU A 227 -6.16 -0.46 -0.95
CA LEU A 227 -5.65 -0.31 -2.31
C LEU A 227 -4.72 0.91 -2.33
N PHE A 228 -3.44 0.67 -2.05
CA PHE A 228 -2.45 1.72 -1.87
C PHE A 228 -1.87 2.19 -3.20
N GLY A 229 -1.76 3.51 -3.39
CA GLY A 229 -1.08 4.09 -4.54
C GLY A 229 -1.78 3.89 -5.88
N VAL A 230 -3.10 3.87 -5.87
CA VAL A 230 -3.92 3.70 -7.08
C VAL A 230 -3.90 4.97 -7.91
N LYS A 231 -3.66 4.84 -9.22
CA LYS A 231 -3.83 5.91 -10.18
C LYS A 231 -5.33 6.14 -10.43
N ASP A 232 -5.73 7.39 -10.58
CA ASP A 232 -7.14 7.80 -10.78
C ASP A 232 -8.12 7.19 -9.75
N PRO A 233 -7.87 7.35 -8.44
CA PRO A 233 -8.59 6.61 -7.41
C PRO A 233 -10.10 6.92 -7.38
N MET A 234 -10.54 8.08 -7.89
CA MET A 234 -11.96 8.42 -7.97
C MET A 234 -12.67 7.56 -9.02
N LYS A 235 -12.07 7.32 -10.19
CA LYS A 235 -12.62 6.42 -11.21
C LYS A 235 -12.69 4.98 -10.69
N VAL A 236 -11.66 4.55 -9.98
CA VAL A 236 -11.64 3.20 -9.39
C VAL A 236 -12.69 3.08 -8.29
N LYS A 237 -12.87 4.11 -7.45
CA LYS A 237 -13.96 4.17 -6.47
C LYS A 237 -15.33 4.04 -7.15
N GLU A 238 -15.56 4.75 -8.25
CA GLU A 238 -16.82 4.70 -9.00
C GLU A 238 -17.12 3.27 -9.52
N ILE A 239 -16.11 2.61 -10.10
CA ILE A 239 -16.24 1.22 -10.55
C ILE A 239 -16.61 0.30 -9.39
N ILE A 240 -15.89 0.39 -8.27
CA ILE A 240 -16.18 -0.42 -7.08
C ILE A 240 -17.59 -0.11 -6.54
N SER A 241 -17.97 1.16 -6.44
CA SER A 241 -19.31 1.56 -5.95
C SER A 241 -20.44 1.03 -6.84
N LYS A 242 -20.21 0.98 -8.16
CA LYS A 242 -21.17 0.40 -9.10
C LYS A 242 -21.37 -1.11 -8.87
N GLU A 243 -20.29 -1.84 -8.62
CA GLU A 243 -20.38 -3.26 -8.31
C GLU A 243 -20.99 -3.50 -6.92
N MET A 244 -20.64 -2.68 -5.93
CA MET A 244 -21.27 -2.73 -4.60
C MET A 244 -22.80 -2.54 -4.69
N ALA A 245 -23.26 -1.59 -5.50
CA ALA A 245 -24.70 -1.36 -5.69
C ALA A 245 -25.43 -2.58 -6.24
N LYS A 246 -24.81 -3.36 -7.13
CA LYS A 246 -25.38 -4.60 -7.66
C LYS A 246 -25.53 -5.70 -6.60
N HIS A 247 -24.70 -5.66 -5.55
CA HIS A 247 -24.66 -6.63 -4.45
C HIS A 247 -25.38 -6.14 -3.19
N SER A 248 -25.97 -4.93 -3.22
CA SER A 248 -26.81 -4.41 -2.14
C SER A 248 -28.16 -5.13 -2.12
N GLU A 249 -28.85 -5.12 -0.98
CA GLU A 249 -30.20 -5.71 -0.85
C GLU A 249 -31.16 -5.15 -1.90
N SER A 250 -31.13 -3.83 -2.14
CA SER A 250 -31.93 -3.18 -3.18
C SER A 250 -31.58 -3.67 -4.58
N GLY A 251 -30.29 -3.85 -4.90
CA GLY A 251 -29.86 -4.38 -6.19
C GLY A 251 -30.27 -5.84 -6.42
N ILE A 252 -30.28 -6.65 -5.38
CA ILE A 252 -30.76 -8.04 -5.42
C ILE A 252 -32.28 -8.06 -5.64
N LEU A 253 -33.04 -7.24 -4.92
CA LEU A 253 -34.48 -7.13 -5.07
C LEU A 253 -34.86 -6.66 -6.48
N THR A 254 -34.15 -5.69 -7.04
CA THR A 254 -34.37 -5.24 -8.42
C THR A 254 -34.15 -6.36 -9.43
N LYS A 255 -33.06 -7.14 -9.29
CA LYS A 255 -32.82 -8.30 -10.16
C LYS A 255 -33.89 -9.38 -10.04
N ILE A 256 -34.41 -9.61 -8.83
CA ILE A 256 -35.48 -10.56 -8.60
C ILE A 256 -36.78 -10.07 -9.30
N SER A 257 -37.15 -8.79 -9.16
CA SER A 257 -38.33 -8.23 -9.81
C SER A 257 -38.22 -8.29 -11.35
N GLU A 258 -37.08 -7.91 -11.93
CA GLU A 258 -36.84 -8.01 -13.38
C GLU A 258 -36.91 -9.46 -13.89
N ASN A 259 -36.40 -10.43 -13.13
CA ASN A 259 -36.47 -11.82 -13.50
C ASN A 259 -37.93 -12.36 -13.39
N LEU A 260 -38.69 -11.94 -12.40
CA LEU A 260 -40.11 -12.28 -12.26
C LEU A 260 -40.91 -11.72 -13.43
N GLU A 261 -40.72 -10.47 -13.83
CA GLU A 261 -41.34 -9.86 -14.98
C GLU A 261 -41.06 -10.65 -16.27
N LYS A 262 -39.78 -11.02 -16.50
CA LYS A 262 -39.41 -11.84 -17.67
C LYS A 262 -40.04 -13.23 -17.67
N ILE A 263 -40.24 -13.83 -16.50
CA ILE A 263 -40.96 -15.12 -16.37
C ILE A 263 -42.43 -14.95 -16.66
N LEU A 264 -43.08 -13.90 -16.14
CA LEU A 264 -44.48 -13.58 -16.39
C LEU A 264 -44.73 -13.36 -17.89
N GLU A 265 -43.94 -12.51 -18.56
CA GLU A 265 -44.03 -12.30 -20.01
C GLU A 265 -43.88 -13.60 -20.83
N LYS A 266 -42.94 -14.50 -20.43
CA LYS A 266 -42.76 -15.78 -21.11
C LYS A 266 -43.96 -16.72 -20.88
N THR A 267 -44.58 -16.65 -19.71
CA THR A 267 -45.73 -17.49 -19.37
C THR A 267 -47.00 -17.00 -20.09
N GLU A 268 -47.19 -15.68 -20.19
CA GLU A 268 -48.30 -15.07 -20.96
C GLU A 268 -48.20 -15.41 -22.45
N ARG A 269 -47.01 -15.26 -23.07
CA ARG A 269 -46.81 -15.64 -24.48
C ARG A 269 -47.04 -17.13 -24.76
N LYS A 270 -46.74 -18.01 -23.77
CA LYS A 270 -47.02 -19.44 -23.88
C LYS A 270 -48.53 -19.72 -23.71
N GLY A 271 -49.23 -18.97 -22.86
CA GLY A 271 -50.67 -19.07 -22.67
C GLY A 271 -51.45 -18.66 -23.94
N GLU A 272 -51.05 -17.55 -24.58
CA GLU A 272 -51.67 -17.11 -25.83
C GLU A 272 -51.45 -18.08 -26.99
N SER A 273 -50.25 -18.71 -27.08
CA SER A 273 -50.00 -19.72 -28.11
C SER A 273 -50.78 -21.03 -27.89
N ALA A 274 -51.19 -21.35 -26.66
CA ALA A 274 -51.97 -22.53 -26.34
C ALA A 274 -53.47 -22.35 -26.56
N THR A 275 -53.97 -21.09 -26.46
CA THR A 275 -55.40 -20.79 -26.71
C THR A 275 -55.71 -20.57 -28.19
N GLY A 276 -54.71 -20.34 -29.05
CA GLY A 276 -54.91 -20.16 -30.51
C GLY A 276 -55.16 -21.43 -31.30
N THR A 277 -55.10 -22.65 -30.72
CA THR A 277 -55.22 -23.94 -31.42
C THR A 277 -56.56 -24.66 -31.17
N VAL A 278 -57.51 -24.07 -30.47
CA VAL A 278 -58.83 -24.66 -30.19
C VAL A 278 -59.94 -23.92 -30.95
N GLY A 279 -59.83 -23.84 -32.28
CA GLY A 279 -60.82 -23.13 -33.06
C GLY A 279 -60.93 -23.60 -34.51
N ASP A 280 -60.90 -24.92 -34.77
CA ASP A 280 -61.39 -25.37 -36.05
C ASP A 280 -61.99 -26.78 -35.91
N LYS A 281 -63.33 -26.79 -35.70
CA LYS A 281 -64.15 -27.97 -35.94
C LYS A 281 -64.72 -27.85 -37.33
N PRO A 282 -64.44 -28.80 -38.26
CA PRO A 282 -65.13 -28.79 -39.54
C PRO A 282 -66.61 -29.15 -39.36
N LYS A 283 -67.47 -28.26 -39.83
CA LYS A 283 -68.85 -28.59 -40.18
C LYS A 283 -68.82 -29.34 -41.49
N GLY A 284 -69.35 -30.52 -41.50
CA GLY A 284 -69.49 -31.26 -42.74
C GLY A 284 -70.40 -32.47 -42.50
N GLU A 285 -71.60 -32.38 -42.98
CA GLU A 285 -72.55 -33.34 -43.52
C GLU A 285 -72.90 -34.55 -42.68
#